data_3ec6c643e9aa9b79d845db176dd19deb
#
_entry.id   3ec6c643e9aa9b79d845db176dd19deb
#
_cell.length_a   1.000
_cell.length_b   1.000
_cell.length_c   1.000
_cell.angle_alpha   90.00
_cell.angle_beta   90.00
_cell.angle_gamma   90.00
#
_symmetry.space_group_name_H-M   'P 1'
#
loop_
_entity.id
_entity.type
_entity.pdbx_description
1 polymer ?
#
loop_
_entity_poly.entity_id
_entity_poly.type
_entity_poly.pdbx_seq_one_letter_code
_entity_poly.pdbx_strand_id
1 'polypeptide(L)'
;MSLYIGVMSGTSLDGLDIALTEQGPAIKLIATHYIPMPESLRSELLGLCASGPDEIARSALAQQNWVTLAAQGIHALLDQQNLKPQDIRAIGSHGQTIRHEPARGFTVQIGNPALLTELTGITVVSDFRSRDVAAGGQGAPLVPAFHEALFGERTGNRAVLNVGGFSNLSLIETGKPVAGFDCGPGNVLLDAWIHQQRGENFDRDGQWAASGKIEPQLLKALLSDPFFVTKGPKSTGREVFNLGWLEHHLGRLPPFAAQDVQATLLELTALTIVESLQTAQPQTETLLVCGGGAHNATLMSRLSALLPATQVSSTATCGVDPDWVEAMAFAWLAHCCLEGIAANRPSVTGARGLRVLGAIYPA
;
A
#
# COMPACT_ATOMS: atom_id res chain seq x y z
N MET A 1 5.54 27.05 -2.31
CA MET A 1 5.74 25.68 -2.77
C MET A 1 7.01 25.17 -2.14
N SER A 2 7.00 23.96 -1.58
CA SER A 2 8.16 23.40 -0.87
C SER A 2 8.35 21.94 -1.29
N LEU A 3 9.61 21.51 -1.34
CA LEU A 3 9.97 20.14 -1.70
C LEU A 3 9.94 19.24 -0.46
N TYR A 4 9.38 18.06 -0.63
CA TYR A 4 9.31 17.00 0.38
C TYR A 4 9.72 15.68 -0.23
N ILE A 5 10.34 14.83 0.57
CA ILE A 5 10.65 13.46 0.17
C ILE A 5 9.76 12.51 0.96
N GLY A 6 9.14 11.54 0.30
CA GLY A 6 8.46 10.44 0.95
C GLY A 6 9.25 9.16 0.79
N VAL A 7 9.38 8.39 1.86
CA VAL A 7 10.03 7.09 1.87
C VAL A 7 9.05 6.03 2.34
N MET A 8 8.77 5.07 1.46
CA MET A 8 7.87 3.96 1.71
C MET A 8 8.58 2.62 1.56
N SER A 9 8.28 1.71 2.45
CA SER A 9 8.60 0.30 2.33
C SER A 9 7.35 -0.50 2.70
N GLY A 10 6.84 -1.25 1.76
CA GLY A 10 5.62 -2.05 1.90
C GLY A 10 5.85 -3.39 2.59
N THR A 11 4.78 -4.17 2.71
CA THR A 11 4.83 -5.53 3.28
C THR A 11 5.48 -6.56 2.33
N SER A 12 5.71 -6.22 1.06
CA SER A 12 6.47 -7.04 0.09
C SER A 12 7.94 -7.17 0.46
N LEU A 13 8.52 -6.14 1.12
CA LEU A 13 9.92 -6.08 1.53
C LEU A 13 10.88 -6.25 0.34
N ASP A 14 10.52 -5.78 -0.82
CA ASP A 14 11.31 -5.83 -2.05
C ASP A 14 12.30 -4.66 -2.16
N GLY A 15 11.93 -3.49 -1.60
CA GLY A 15 12.76 -2.31 -1.62
C GLY A 15 12.14 -1.13 -0.89
N LEU A 16 12.76 0.03 -1.11
CA LEU A 16 12.25 1.32 -0.64
C LEU A 16 11.92 2.19 -1.85
N ASP A 17 10.70 2.70 -1.85
CA ASP A 17 10.21 3.70 -2.79
C ASP A 17 10.46 5.08 -2.22
N ILE A 18 11.17 5.92 -2.96
CA ILE A 18 11.53 7.28 -2.57
C ILE A 18 10.99 8.24 -3.61
N ALA A 19 10.08 9.13 -3.21
CA ALA A 19 9.46 10.11 -4.09
C ALA A 19 9.77 11.53 -3.64
N LEU A 20 10.33 12.34 -4.55
CA LEU A 20 10.46 13.78 -4.39
C LEU A 20 9.20 14.45 -4.90
N THR A 21 8.54 15.22 -4.06
CA THR A 21 7.30 15.92 -4.40
C THR A 21 7.39 17.41 -4.15
N GLU A 22 6.67 18.18 -4.94
CA GLU A 22 6.38 19.59 -4.65
C GLU A 22 4.99 19.68 -4.01
N GLN A 23 4.93 20.27 -2.80
CA GLN A 23 3.69 20.50 -2.07
C GLN A 23 3.27 21.97 -2.20
N GLY A 24 2.01 22.20 -2.58
CA GLY A 24 1.43 23.51 -2.79
C GLY A 24 -0.06 23.40 -3.16
N PRO A 25 -0.61 24.33 -3.97
CA PRO A 25 -1.99 24.23 -4.45
C PRO A 25 -2.28 22.94 -5.23
N ALA A 26 -1.26 22.38 -5.87
CA ALA A 26 -1.31 21.06 -6.48
C ALA A 26 -0.11 20.24 -5.98
N ILE A 27 -0.34 18.95 -5.76
CA ILE A 27 0.71 17.99 -5.39
C ILE A 27 1.33 17.47 -6.68
N LYS A 28 2.66 17.58 -6.82
CA LYS A 28 3.37 17.12 -8.00
C LYS A 28 4.48 16.15 -7.65
N LEU A 29 4.58 15.06 -8.40
CA LEU A 29 5.73 14.18 -8.41
C LEU A 29 6.83 14.82 -9.26
N ILE A 30 8.02 15.01 -8.69
CA ILE A 30 9.16 15.64 -9.36
C ILE A 30 10.15 14.58 -9.84
N ALA A 31 10.51 13.66 -8.94
CA ALA A 31 11.46 12.58 -9.23
C ALA A 31 11.23 11.41 -8.29
N THR A 32 11.78 10.27 -8.66
CA THR A 32 11.66 9.01 -7.91
C THR A 32 12.99 8.27 -7.88
N HIS A 33 13.16 7.47 -6.84
CA HIS A 33 14.28 6.56 -6.73
C HIS A 33 13.84 5.28 -6.02
N TYR A 34 14.14 4.14 -6.61
CA TYR A 34 13.92 2.84 -5.99
C TYR A 34 15.26 2.24 -5.57
N ILE A 35 15.33 1.75 -4.34
CA ILE A 35 16.51 1.03 -3.86
C ILE A 35 16.08 -0.37 -3.38
N PRO A 36 16.60 -1.46 -3.98
CA PRO A 36 16.22 -2.81 -3.62
C PRO A 36 16.68 -3.14 -2.20
N MET A 37 15.86 -3.89 -1.47
CA MET A 37 16.19 -4.34 -0.12
C MET A 37 17.15 -5.51 -0.18
N PRO A 38 18.32 -5.44 0.52
CA PRO A 38 19.23 -6.57 0.61
C PRO A 38 18.54 -7.78 1.26
N GLU A 39 18.79 -8.98 0.75
CA GLU A 39 18.14 -10.21 1.22
C GLU A 39 18.36 -10.48 2.73
N SER A 40 19.54 -10.12 3.25
CA SER A 40 19.83 -10.23 4.68
C SER A 40 18.91 -9.34 5.54
N LEU A 41 18.65 -8.10 5.08
CA LEU A 41 17.73 -7.19 5.77
C LEU A 41 16.29 -7.66 5.61
N ARG A 42 15.90 -8.08 4.43
CA ARG A 42 14.57 -8.63 4.14
C ARG A 42 14.24 -9.81 5.03
N SER A 43 15.15 -10.78 5.13
CA SER A 43 14.99 -11.96 5.99
C SER A 43 14.84 -11.59 7.47
N GLU A 44 15.63 -10.61 7.95
CA GLU A 44 15.55 -10.13 9.32
C GLU A 44 14.22 -9.44 9.63
N LEU A 45 13.75 -8.57 8.72
CA LEU A 45 12.47 -7.89 8.86
C LEU A 45 11.29 -8.86 8.84
N LEU A 46 11.33 -9.87 7.97
CA LEU A 46 10.34 -10.95 7.96
C LEU A 46 10.33 -11.71 9.30
N GLY A 47 11.51 -12.02 9.85
CA GLY A 47 11.63 -12.67 11.16
C GLY A 47 11.07 -11.82 12.30
N LEU A 48 11.11 -10.50 12.18
CA LEU A 48 10.53 -9.56 13.15
C LEU A 48 9.01 -9.44 13.04
N CYS A 49 8.39 -9.90 11.95
CA CYS A 49 6.94 -9.93 11.83
C CYS A 49 6.28 -11.00 12.71
N ALA A 50 7.03 -11.92 13.29
CA ALA A 50 6.58 -12.90 14.28
C ALA A 50 7.36 -12.79 15.57
N SER A 51 6.80 -13.27 16.69
CA SER A 51 7.50 -13.31 17.99
C SER A 51 8.71 -14.23 17.93
N GLY A 52 9.83 -13.79 18.49
CA GLY A 52 11.07 -14.53 18.45
C GLY A 52 12.06 -14.11 19.55
N PRO A 53 13.22 -14.78 19.67
CA PRO A 53 14.22 -14.43 20.64
C PRO A 53 14.87 -13.09 20.31
N ASP A 54 15.25 -12.34 21.33
CA ASP A 54 16.02 -11.10 21.27
C ASP A 54 15.44 -10.02 20.33
N GLU A 55 14.12 -9.93 20.23
CA GLU A 55 13.41 -9.02 19.30
C GLU A 55 13.83 -7.56 19.47
N ILE A 56 14.12 -7.11 20.70
CA ILE A 56 14.48 -5.70 20.98
C ILE A 56 15.80 -5.35 20.31
N ALA A 57 16.85 -6.13 20.51
CA ALA A 57 18.14 -5.87 19.89
C ALA A 57 18.10 -6.08 18.37
N ARG A 58 17.42 -7.13 17.91
CA ARG A 58 17.23 -7.42 16.49
C ARG A 58 16.50 -6.29 15.77
N SER A 59 15.41 -5.78 16.34
CA SER A 59 14.68 -4.65 15.76
C SER A 59 15.53 -3.36 15.75
N ALA A 60 16.32 -3.12 16.81
CA ALA A 60 17.24 -1.99 16.88
C ALA A 60 18.33 -2.04 15.79
N LEU A 61 18.88 -3.21 15.49
CA LEU A 61 19.87 -3.39 14.43
C LEU A 61 19.22 -3.32 13.03
N ALA A 62 18.07 -3.97 12.84
CA ALA A 62 17.35 -3.94 11.58
C ALA A 62 16.94 -2.52 11.18
N GLN A 63 16.47 -1.69 12.12
CA GLN A 63 16.13 -0.29 11.82
C GLN A 63 17.35 0.56 11.43
N GLN A 64 18.55 0.30 12.00
CA GLN A 64 19.76 0.99 11.57
C GLN A 64 20.12 0.64 10.12
N ASN A 65 20.05 -0.63 9.75
CA ASN A 65 20.29 -1.08 8.38
C ASN A 65 19.27 -0.50 7.40
N TRP A 66 17.98 -0.49 7.79
CA TRP A 66 16.90 0.10 6.99
C TRP A 66 17.13 1.60 6.77
N VAL A 67 17.47 2.34 7.80
CA VAL A 67 17.72 3.79 7.73
C VAL A 67 18.96 4.11 6.91
N THR A 68 20.02 3.31 7.02
CA THR A 68 21.22 3.47 6.19
C THR A 68 20.87 3.31 4.70
N LEU A 69 20.05 2.30 4.38
CA LEU A 69 19.57 2.08 3.02
C LEU A 69 18.69 3.26 2.54
N ALA A 70 17.79 3.76 3.39
CA ALA A 70 16.94 4.90 3.07
C ALA A 70 17.77 6.17 2.82
N ALA A 71 18.77 6.45 3.66
CA ALA A 71 19.67 7.58 3.48
C ALA A 71 20.46 7.50 2.18
N GLN A 72 20.96 6.31 1.81
CA GLN A 72 21.63 6.08 0.51
C GLN A 72 20.73 6.41 -0.65
N GLY A 73 19.47 5.93 -0.64
CA GLY A 73 18.51 6.22 -1.70
C GLY A 73 18.13 7.70 -1.77
N ILE A 74 17.98 8.38 -0.62
CA ILE A 74 17.71 9.82 -0.56
C ILE A 74 18.87 10.61 -1.16
N HIS A 75 20.12 10.32 -0.77
CA HIS A 75 21.28 10.98 -1.35
C HIS A 75 21.38 10.76 -2.85
N ALA A 76 21.16 9.54 -3.33
CA ALA A 76 21.14 9.25 -4.77
C ALA A 76 20.06 10.07 -5.51
N LEU A 77 18.87 10.23 -4.93
CA LEU A 77 17.80 11.05 -5.50
C LEU A 77 18.21 12.55 -5.54
N LEU A 78 18.79 13.07 -4.45
CA LEU A 78 19.26 14.46 -4.38
C LEU A 78 20.36 14.73 -5.42
N ASP A 79 21.34 13.83 -5.53
CA ASP A 79 22.42 13.95 -6.53
C ASP A 79 21.88 13.92 -7.96
N GLN A 80 20.94 13.03 -8.27
CA GLN A 80 20.29 12.96 -9.59
C GLN A 80 19.55 14.24 -9.95
N GLN A 81 19.00 14.96 -8.96
CA GLN A 81 18.27 16.19 -9.16
C GLN A 81 19.11 17.46 -8.95
N ASN A 82 20.40 17.33 -8.65
CA ASN A 82 21.29 18.44 -8.28
C ASN A 82 20.73 19.30 -7.14
N LEU A 83 20.08 18.66 -6.16
CA LEU A 83 19.53 19.29 -4.96
C LEU A 83 20.43 19.06 -3.75
N LYS A 84 20.32 19.97 -2.78
CA LYS A 84 21.00 19.88 -1.49
C LYS A 84 20.00 19.55 -0.38
N PRO A 85 20.44 19.03 0.76
CA PRO A 85 19.55 18.78 1.91
C PRO A 85 18.69 19.99 2.30
N GLN A 86 19.25 21.22 2.21
CA GLN A 86 18.57 22.46 2.57
C GLN A 86 17.43 22.85 1.62
N ASP A 87 17.39 22.28 0.42
CA ASP A 87 16.30 22.50 -0.55
C ASP A 87 15.04 21.70 -0.19
N ILE A 88 15.18 20.70 0.71
CA ILE A 88 14.12 19.81 1.14
C ILE A 88 13.55 20.27 2.49
N ARG A 89 12.25 20.50 2.54
CA ARG A 89 11.57 20.95 3.76
C ARG A 89 11.51 19.86 4.82
N ALA A 90 11.20 18.62 4.42
CA ALA A 90 11.24 17.45 5.29
C ALA A 90 11.16 16.14 4.50
N ILE A 91 11.56 15.06 5.17
CA ILE A 91 11.34 13.67 4.77
C ILE A 91 10.14 13.12 5.54
N GLY A 92 9.16 12.53 4.85
CA GLY A 92 8.12 11.69 5.44
C GLY A 92 8.52 10.22 5.38
N SER A 93 8.94 9.66 6.50
CA SER A 93 9.41 8.28 6.58
C SER A 93 8.34 7.37 7.18
N HIS A 94 7.83 6.43 6.38
CA HIS A 94 6.91 5.39 6.88
C HIS A 94 7.61 4.47 7.88
N GLY A 95 8.89 4.18 7.64
CA GLY A 95 9.58 3.08 8.31
C GLY A 95 9.12 1.72 7.77
N GLN A 96 9.40 0.65 8.49
CA GLN A 96 8.96 -0.71 8.17
C GLN A 96 8.02 -1.25 9.24
N THR A 97 6.81 -1.59 8.87
CA THR A 97 5.85 -2.23 9.79
C THR A 97 6.30 -3.65 10.12
N ILE A 98 6.49 -3.92 11.40
CA ILE A 98 6.82 -5.25 11.95
C ILE A 98 5.69 -5.83 12.81
N ARG A 99 4.84 -4.96 13.40
CA ARG A 99 3.63 -5.36 14.14
C ARG A 99 2.52 -4.36 13.86
N HIS A 100 1.31 -4.84 13.72
CA HIS A 100 0.13 -4.00 13.59
C HIS A 100 -1.05 -4.66 14.30
N GLU A 101 -1.30 -4.22 15.54
CA GLU A 101 -2.34 -4.79 16.40
C GLU A 101 -3.22 -3.68 17.01
N PRO A 102 -3.97 -2.93 16.19
CA PRO A 102 -4.77 -1.80 16.66
C PRO A 102 -5.84 -2.21 17.68
N ALA A 103 -6.37 -3.44 17.60
CA ALA A 103 -7.30 -3.97 18.60
C ALA A 103 -6.66 -4.09 20.00
N ARG A 104 -5.34 -4.24 20.07
CA ARG A 104 -4.54 -4.21 21.30
C ARG A 104 -3.99 -2.80 21.63
N GLY A 105 -4.30 -1.81 20.81
CA GLY A 105 -3.92 -0.41 21.02
C GLY A 105 -2.52 -0.04 20.55
N PHE A 106 -1.87 -0.83 19.68
CA PHE A 106 -0.53 -0.51 19.20
C PHE A 106 -0.28 -0.88 17.72
N THR A 107 0.72 -0.21 17.18
CA THR A 107 1.35 -0.51 15.88
C THR A 107 2.82 -0.19 15.99
N VAL A 108 3.70 -0.92 15.30
CA VAL A 108 5.15 -0.72 15.36
C VAL A 108 5.71 -0.64 13.95
N GLN A 109 6.17 0.55 13.59
CA GLN A 109 6.99 0.80 12.42
C GLN A 109 8.41 1.13 12.91
N ILE A 110 9.39 0.30 12.56
CA ILE A 110 10.80 0.58 12.82
C ILE A 110 11.36 1.50 11.74
N GLY A 111 12.36 2.35 12.06
CA GLY A 111 12.91 3.26 11.07
C GLY A 111 13.75 4.42 11.62
N ASN A 112 14.13 4.40 12.90
CA ASN A 112 15.03 5.33 13.58
C ASN A 112 15.15 6.74 12.94
N PRO A 113 14.10 7.58 13.04
CA PRO A 113 14.08 8.88 12.38
C PRO A 113 15.16 9.84 12.85
N ALA A 114 15.65 9.71 14.10
CA ALA A 114 16.76 10.50 14.59
C ALA A 114 18.05 10.20 13.80
N LEU A 115 18.35 8.91 13.56
CA LEU A 115 19.52 8.55 12.74
C LEU A 115 19.34 8.98 11.29
N LEU A 116 18.11 8.91 10.73
CA LEU A 116 17.85 9.38 9.37
C LEU A 116 18.11 10.88 9.25
N THR A 117 17.72 11.67 10.26
CA THR A 117 18.01 13.12 10.32
C THR A 117 19.51 13.37 10.33
N GLU A 118 20.27 12.68 11.18
CA GLU A 118 21.74 12.82 11.25
C GLU A 118 22.43 12.44 9.94
N LEU A 119 21.97 11.38 9.27
CA LEU A 119 22.59 10.92 8.02
C LEU A 119 22.26 11.83 6.82
N THR A 120 21.11 12.47 6.83
CA THR A 120 20.64 13.26 5.66
C THR A 120 20.77 14.77 5.86
N GLY A 121 20.85 15.26 7.11
CA GLY A 121 20.78 16.68 7.44
C GLY A 121 19.41 17.32 7.10
N ILE A 122 18.34 16.50 7.01
CA ILE A 122 16.99 16.93 6.65
C ILE A 122 16.04 16.58 7.81
N THR A 123 15.15 17.48 8.17
CA THR A 123 14.06 17.21 9.13
C THR A 123 13.26 15.99 8.70
N VAL A 124 13.03 15.06 9.64
CA VAL A 124 12.26 13.84 9.39
C VAL A 124 10.94 13.89 10.15
N VAL A 125 9.85 13.54 9.47
CA VAL A 125 8.54 13.25 10.06
C VAL A 125 8.29 11.75 9.94
N SER A 126 7.97 11.11 11.05
CA SER A 126 7.74 9.66 11.12
C SER A 126 6.63 9.34 12.12
N ASP A 127 6.34 8.06 12.36
CA ASP A 127 5.28 7.61 13.27
C ASP A 127 3.87 8.17 12.94
N PHE A 128 3.45 7.98 11.72
CA PHE A 128 2.16 8.50 11.25
C PHE A 128 0.94 7.72 11.77
N ARG A 129 1.11 6.50 12.27
CA ARG A 129 0.01 5.60 12.63
C ARG A 129 -0.39 5.66 14.11
N SER A 130 0.57 5.84 15.01
CA SER A 130 0.36 5.75 16.47
C SER A 130 -0.66 6.77 16.97
N ARG A 131 -0.70 8.00 16.40
CA ARG A 131 -1.64 9.03 16.82
C ARG A 131 -3.10 8.69 16.49
N ASP A 132 -3.34 8.03 15.35
CA ASP A 132 -4.65 7.54 14.96
C ASP A 132 -5.09 6.36 15.85
N VAL A 133 -4.19 5.40 16.11
CA VAL A 133 -4.44 4.28 17.02
C VAL A 133 -4.74 4.77 18.44
N ALA A 134 -4.00 5.72 18.95
CA ALA A 134 -4.26 6.35 20.26
C ALA A 134 -5.61 7.07 20.31
N ALA A 135 -6.11 7.56 19.16
CA ALA A 135 -7.46 8.10 19.04
C ALA A 135 -8.54 7.01 18.89
N GLY A 136 -8.19 5.74 19.00
CA GLY A 136 -9.10 4.59 18.88
C GLY A 136 -9.32 4.14 17.43
N GLY A 137 -8.54 4.66 16.49
CA GLY A 137 -8.58 4.25 15.09
C GLY A 137 -7.73 3.01 14.81
N GLN A 138 -7.84 2.51 13.58
CA GLN A 138 -7.06 1.35 13.11
C GLN A 138 -5.63 1.72 12.70
N GLY A 139 -5.28 3.01 12.52
CA GLY A 139 -3.96 3.44 12.04
C GLY A 139 -3.65 3.07 10.58
N ALA A 140 -4.59 2.46 9.91
CA ALA A 140 -4.54 2.06 8.49
C ALA A 140 -5.97 1.90 7.93
N PRO A 141 -6.19 2.08 6.62
CA PRO A 141 -5.27 2.72 5.68
C PRO A 141 -5.18 4.25 5.88
N LEU A 142 -4.01 4.86 5.65
CA LEU A 142 -3.84 6.33 5.73
C LEU A 142 -3.90 7.00 4.34
N VAL A 143 -3.65 6.22 3.29
CA VAL A 143 -3.62 6.69 1.89
C VAL A 143 -4.96 7.29 1.39
N PRO A 144 -6.15 6.88 1.87
CA PRO A 144 -7.40 7.49 1.44
C PRO A 144 -7.47 9.01 1.66
N ALA A 145 -6.87 9.53 2.72
CA ALA A 145 -6.76 10.98 2.94
C ALA A 145 -5.92 11.69 1.86
N PHE A 146 -4.84 11.05 1.42
CA PHE A 146 -4.01 11.53 0.32
C PHE A 146 -4.72 11.41 -1.02
N HIS A 147 -5.42 10.31 -1.27
CA HIS A 147 -6.24 10.15 -2.48
C HIS A 147 -7.31 11.24 -2.59
N GLU A 148 -7.96 11.60 -1.47
CA GLU A 148 -8.90 12.72 -1.43
C GLU A 148 -8.19 14.05 -1.77
N ALA A 149 -7.01 14.31 -1.22
CA ALA A 149 -6.24 15.52 -1.50
C ALA A 149 -5.76 15.59 -2.96
N LEU A 150 -5.42 14.44 -3.55
CA LEU A 150 -4.85 14.36 -4.90
C LEU A 150 -5.92 14.35 -6.01
N PHE A 151 -7.07 13.70 -5.75
CA PHE A 151 -8.09 13.43 -6.76
C PHE A 151 -9.47 14.02 -6.43
N GLY A 152 -9.65 14.62 -5.25
CA GLY A 152 -10.97 15.04 -4.73
C GLY A 152 -11.57 16.31 -5.36
N GLU A 153 -10.77 17.16 -6.01
CA GLU A 153 -11.26 18.42 -6.60
C GLU A 153 -12.08 18.26 -7.88
N ARG A 154 -12.14 17.05 -8.43
CA ARG A 154 -12.89 16.79 -9.67
C ARG A 154 -14.32 16.33 -9.33
N THR A 155 -15.29 16.74 -10.12
CA THR A 155 -16.70 16.31 -10.00
C THR A 155 -16.88 14.84 -10.35
N GLY A 156 -17.88 14.20 -9.73
CA GLY A 156 -18.26 12.81 -10.00
C GLY A 156 -17.79 11.84 -8.92
N ASN A 157 -18.33 10.64 -8.95
CA ASN A 157 -18.01 9.56 -8.03
C ASN A 157 -16.77 8.81 -8.49
N ARG A 158 -15.71 8.81 -7.68
CA ARG A 158 -14.44 8.16 -7.99
C ARG A 158 -14.08 7.15 -6.95
N ALA A 159 -13.37 6.14 -7.38
CA ALA A 159 -12.64 5.26 -6.50
C ALA A 159 -11.17 5.20 -6.92
N VAL A 160 -10.29 5.11 -5.93
CA VAL A 160 -8.88 4.78 -6.15
C VAL A 160 -8.67 3.39 -5.56
N LEU A 161 -8.18 2.48 -6.39
CA LEU A 161 -7.87 1.10 -6.06
C LEU A 161 -6.35 0.95 -6.01
N ASN A 162 -5.82 0.66 -4.85
CA ASN A 162 -4.43 0.20 -4.74
C ASN A 162 -4.40 -1.33 -4.80
N VAL A 163 -3.65 -1.88 -5.74
CA VAL A 163 -3.40 -3.33 -5.88
C VAL A 163 -1.91 -3.59 -5.64
N GLY A 164 -1.57 -3.70 -4.37
CA GLY A 164 -0.29 -4.24 -3.90
C GLY A 164 -0.40 -5.73 -3.63
N GLY A 165 0.25 -6.22 -2.57
CA GLY A 165 0.02 -7.59 -2.07
C GLY A 165 -1.45 -7.82 -1.69
N PHE A 166 -2.06 -6.81 -1.07
CA PHE A 166 -3.50 -6.72 -0.80
C PHE A 166 -4.11 -5.58 -1.60
N SER A 167 -5.41 -5.69 -1.89
CA SER A 167 -6.15 -4.66 -2.59
C SER A 167 -7.00 -3.84 -1.63
N ASN A 168 -6.98 -2.51 -1.78
CA ASN A 168 -7.82 -1.61 -0.99
C ASN A 168 -8.42 -0.51 -1.87
N LEU A 169 -9.60 -0.05 -1.46
CA LEU A 169 -10.35 1.01 -2.11
C LEU A 169 -10.34 2.28 -1.27
N SER A 170 -10.25 3.42 -1.93
CA SER A 170 -10.60 4.73 -1.42
C SER A 170 -11.76 5.26 -2.23
N LEU A 171 -12.88 5.53 -1.57
CA LEU A 171 -14.12 5.99 -2.21
C LEU A 171 -14.24 7.50 -2.02
N ILE A 172 -14.23 8.24 -3.13
CA ILE A 172 -14.28 9.71 -3.16
C ILE A 172 -15.62 10.10 -3.82
N GLU A 173 -16.54 10.58 -3.00
CA GLU A 173 -17.84 11.06 -3.44
C GLU A 173 -18.00 12.53 -3.08
N THR A 174 -18.45 13.33 -4.06
CA THR A 174 -18.62 14.78 -3.86
C THR A 174 -19.55 15.09 -2.68
N GLY A 175 -19.05 15.86 -1.72
CA GLY A 175 -19.81 16.28 -0.54
C GLY A 175 -19.92 15.24 0.57
N LYS A 176 -19.27 14.08 0.44
CA LYS A 176 -19.16 13.07 1.50
C LYS A 176 -17.74 12.90 2.00
N PRO A 177 -17.52 12.51 3.25
CA PRO A 177 -16.21 12.12 3.73
C PRO A 177 -15.68 10.93 2.93
N VAL A 178 -14.39 10.92 2.60
CA VAL A 178 -13.75 9.77 1.97
C VAL A 178 -13.94 8.52 2.84
N ALA A 179 -14.25 7.41 2.20
CA ALA A 179 -14.29 6.10 2.83
C ALA A 179 -13.19 5.20 2.25
N GLY A 180 -12.82 4.15 2.96
CA GLY A 180 -11.81 3.21 2.46
C GLY A 180 -11.74 1.94 3.30
N PHE A 181 -11.40 0.83 2.64
CA PHE A 181 -11.28 -0.49 3.25
C PHE A 181 -10.56 -1.47 2.32
N ASP A 182 -10.11 -2.59 2.89
CA ASP A 182 -9.48 -3.66 2.12
C ASP A 182 -10.52 -4.54 1.43
N CYS A 183 -10.25 -4.90 0.15
CA CYS A 183 -11.12 -5.78 -0.63
C CYS A 183 -10.76 -7.26 -0.46
N GLY A 184 -9.46 -7.55 -0.24
CA GLY A 184 -8.93 -8.90 -0.13
C GLY A 184 -7.53 -9.03 -0.69
N PRO A 185 -7.11 -10.24 -1.09
CA PRO A 185 -5.80 -10.44 -1.73
C PRO A 185 -5.73 -9.66 -3.06
N GLY A 186 -4.62 -8.95 -3.25
CA GLY A 186 -4.22 -8.39 -4.54
C GLY A 186 -3.30 -9.36 -5.26
N ASN A 187 -1.98 -9.04 -5.27
CA ASN A 187 -0.97 -9.88 -5.90
C ASN A 187 -0.43 -10.99 -4.99
N VAL A 188 -0.66 -10.94 -3.68
CA VAL A 188 0.01 -11.81 -2.70
C VAL A 188 -0.15 -13.31 -3.00
N LEU A 189 -1.33 -13.75 -3.43
CA LEU A 189 -1.57 -15.16 -3.79
C LEU A 189 -1.06 -15.48 -5.19
N LEU A 190 -1.20 -14.55 -6.14
CA LEU A 190 -0.69 -14.67 -7.51
C LEU A 190 0.83 -14.85 -7.51
N ASP A 191 1.54 -13.98 -6.77
CA ASP A 191 3.00 -13.99 -6.69
C ASP A 191 3.50 -15.22 -5.94
N ALA A 192 2.86 -15.60 -4.84
CA ALA A 192 3.22 -16.79 -4.09
C ALA A 192 3.03 -18.07 -4.92
N TRP A 193 1.94 -18.16 -5.70
CA TRP A 193 1.66 -19.32 -6.53
C TRP A 193 2.62 -19.46 -7.71
N ILE A 194 2.85 -18.37 -8.48
CA ILE A 194 3.80 -18.41 -9.59
C ILE A 194 5.23 -18.70 -9.08
N HIS A 195 5.60 -18.13 -7.93
CA HIS A 195 6.91 -18.41 -7.34
C HIS A 195 7.08 -19.90 -7.00
N GLN A 196 6.07 -20.50 -6.36
CA GLN A 196 6.08 -21.93 -6.03
C GLN A 196 6.14 -22.82 -7.28
N GLN A 197 5.42 -22.46 -8.35
CA GLN A 197 5.27 -23.30 -9.54
C GLN A 197 6.38 -23.09 -10.57
N ARG A 198 6.91 -21.87 -10.69
CA ARG A 198 7.83 -21.48 -11.77
C ARG A 198 9.12 -20.80 -11.30
N GLY A 199 9.22 -20.46 -10.00
CA GLY A 199 10.36 -19.70 -9.47
C GLY A 199 10.40 -18.23 -9.91
N GLU A 200 9.32 -17.71 -10.52
CA GLU A 200 9.19 -16.32 -10.95
C GLU A 200 8.62 -15.47 -9.81
N ASN A 201 9.02 -14.21 -9.72
CA ASN A 201 8.56 -13.33 -8.62
C ASN A 201 7.13 -12.84 -8.80
N PHE A 202 6.66 -12.68 -10.04
CA PHE A 202 5.30 -12.25 -10.38
C PHE A 202 4.93 -12.65 -11.81
N ASP A 203 3.62 -12.67 -12.09
CA ASP A 203 3.04 -12.96 -13.41
C ASP A 203 3.03 -11.68 -14.26
N ARG A 204 4.04 -11.53 -15.14
CA ARG A 204 4.17 -10.33 -15.98
C ARG A 204 2.94 -10.15 -16.87
N ASP A 205 2.30 -8.97 -16.77
CA ASP A 205 1.06 -8.60 -17.48
C ASP A 205 -0.12 -9.57 -17.25
N GLY A 206 -0.01 -10.51 -16.30
CA GLY A 206 -1.00 -11.57 -16.07
C GLY A 206 -1.06 -12.61 -17.20
N GLN A 207 0.03 -12.77 -17.97
CA GLN A 207 0.04 -13.63 -19.16
C GLN A 207 -0.14 -15.10 -18.81
N TRP A 208 0.43 -15.56 -17.69
CA TRP A 208 0.24 -16.93 -17.26
C TRP A 208 -1.17 -17.20 -16.79
N ALA A 209 -1.78 -16.30 -16.03
CA ALA A 209 -3.20 -16.35 -15.69
C ALA A 209 -4.09 -16.36 -16.93
N ALA A 210 -3.80 -15.51 -17.93
CA ALA A 210 -4.53 -15.47 -19.20
C ALA A 210 -4.44 -16.78 -20.01
N SER A 211 -3.41 -17.58 -19.80
CA SER A 211 -3.26 -18.88 -20.47
C SER A 211 -4.08 -20.00 -19.83
N GLY A 212 -4.57 -19.79 -18.60
CA GLY A 212 -5.37 -20.76 -17.85
C GLY A 212 -6.86 -20.57 -18.01
N LYS A 213 -7.62 -21.45 -17.36
CA LYS A 213 -9.08 -21.38 -17.26
C LYS A 213 -9.49 -21.17 -15.82
N ILE A 214 -10.54 -20.38 -15.63
CA ILE A 214 -11.13 -20.18 -14.31
C ILE A 214 -11.82 -21.49 -13.90
N GLU A 215 -11.44 -22.02 -12.72
CA GLU A 215 -12.02 -23.24 -12.15
C GLU A 215 -13.16 -22.88 -11.19
N PRO A 216 -14.44 -23.10 -11.57
CA PRO A 216 -15.59 -22.60 -10.79
C PRO A 216 -15.67 -23.21 -9.40
N GLN A 217 -15.24 -24.48 -9.22
CA GLN A 217 -15.26 -25.15 -7.92
C GLN A 217 -14.22 -24.53 -6.97
N LEU A 218 -13.02 -24.24 -7.48
CA LEU A 218 -11.97 -23.58 -6.70
C LEU A 218 -12.41 -22.15 -6.36
N LEU A 219 -12.86 -21.38 -7.33
CA LEU A 219 -13.31 -19.99 -7.11
C LEU A 219 -14.42 -19.92 -6.04
N LYS A 220 -15.40 -20.81 -6.11
CA LYS A 220 -16.47 -20.89 -5.10
C LYS A 220 -15.93 -21.22 -3.71
N ALA A 221 -14.97 -22.12 -3.63
CA ALA A 221 -14.33 -22.48 -2.36
C ALA A 221 -13.56 -21.30 -1.75
N LEU A 222 -12.79 -20.57 -2.58
CA LEU A 222 -12.03 -19.38 -2.15
C LEU A 222 -12.96 -18.24 -1.70
N LEU A 223 -14.01 -17.95 -2.45
CA LEU A 223 -14.99 -16.91 -2.12
C LEU A 223 -15.86 -17.24 -0.88
N SER A 224 -15.82 -18.48 -0.38
CA SER A 224 -16.55 -18.86 0.84
C SER A 224 -15.88 -18.39 2.12
N ASP A 225 -14.69 -17.79 2.07
CA ASP A 225 -13.99 -17.25 3.23
C ASP A 225 -14.84 -16.17 3.91
N PRO A 226 -14.99 -16.20 5.26
CA PRO A 226 -15.79 -15.25 6.02
C PRO A 226 -15.38 -13.78 5.80
N PHE A 227 -14.13 -13.51 5.44
CA PHE A 227 -13.67 -12.15 5.15
C PHE A 227 -14.48 -11.49 4.04
N PHE A 228 -14.83 -12.22 2.98
CA PHE A 228 -15.52 -11.63 1.81
C PHE A 228 -16.98 -11.27 2.11
N VAL A 229 -17.63 -11.98 3.03
CA VAL A 229 -19.03 -11.69 3.42
C VAL A 229 -19.15 -10.59 4.49
N THR A 230 -18.05 -10.23 5.16
CA THR A 230 -18.01 -9.14 6.16
C THR A 230 -18.21 -7.80 5.47
N LYS A 231 -19.21 -7.03 5.96
CA LYS A 231 -19.53 -5.69 5.47
C LYS A 231 -18.89 -4.61 6.35
N GLY A 232 -18.62 -3.45 5.73
CA GLY A 232 -18.08 -2.26 6.41
C GLY A 232 -16.56 -2.18 6.38
N PRO A 233 -15.97 -1.25 7.14
CA PRO A 233 -14.53 -1.11 7.23
C PRO A 233 -13.90 -2.42 7.70
N LYS A 234 -13.01 -2.98 6.90
CA LYS A 234 -12.29 -4.22 7.19
C LYS A 234 -10.86 -4.11 6.69
N SER A 235 -9.96 -4.80 7.36
CA SER A 235 -8.56 -4.92 6.97
C SER A 235 -8.15 -6.38 6.95
N THR A 236 -7.14 -6.71 6.15
CA THR A 236 -6.58 -8.06 6.02
C THR A 236 -5.09 -8.00 5.75
N GLY A 237 -4.41 -9.13 5.91
CA GLY A 237 -2.98 -9.24 5.72
C GLY A 237 -2.53 -10.67 5.45
N ARG A 238 -1.20 -10.86 5.43
CA ARG A 238 -0.58 -12.18 5.19
C ARG A 238 -0.92 -13.22 6.26
N GLU A 239 -1.39 -12.81 7.42
CA GLU A 239 -1.88 -13.70 8.48
C GLU A 239 -3.16 -14.44 8.07
N VAL A 240 -3.96 -13.86 7.15
CA VAL A 240 -5.19 -14.45 6.62
C VAL A 240 -4.92 -15.09 5.26
N PHE A 241 -4.46 -14.33 4.28
CA PHE A 241 -4.28 -14.79 2.91
C PHE A 241 -2.80 -15.03 2.60
N ASN A 242 -2.45 -16.30 2.49
CA ASN A 242 -1.10 -16.78 2.22
C ASN A 242 -1.15 -18.11 1.46
N LEU A 243 0.01 -18.63 1.09
CA LEU A 243 0.09 -19.89 0.35
C LEU A 243 -0.55 -21.08 1.10
N GLY A 244 -0.38 -21.16 2.42
CA GLY A 244 -1.00 -22.21 3.25
C GLY A 244 -2.54 -22.15 3.22
N TRP A 245 -3.12 -20.93 3.18
CA TRP A 245 -4.56 -20.76 2.99
C TRP A 245 -5.01 -21.32 1.63
N LEU A 246 -4.28 -21.01 0.56
CA LEU A 246 -4.57 -21.54 -0.78
C LEU A 246 -4.44 -23.07 -0.82
N GLU A 247 -3.35 -23.61 -0.30
CA GLU A 247 -3.09 -25.07 -0.26
C GLU A 247 -4.16 -25.82 0.53
N HIS A 248 -4.67 -25.24 1.60
CA HIS A 248 -5.79 -25.82 2.36
C HIS A 248 -7.06 -25.97 1.50
N HIS A 249 -7.37 -24.99 0.64
CA HIS A 249 -8.51 -25.09 -0.27
C HIS A 249 -8.24 -26.08 -1.40
N LEU A 250 -7.05 -26.05 -1.99
CA LEU A 250 -6.64 -26.98 -3.06
C LEU A 250 -6.66 -28.44 -2.59
N GLY A 251 -6.21 -28.73 -1.36
CA GLY A 251 -6.18 -30.09 -0.80
C GLY A 251 -7.54 -30.76 -0.60
N ARG A 252 -8.64 -29.99 -0.73
CA ARG A 252 -10.01 -30.47 -0.60
C ARG A 252 -10.73 -30.68 -1.95
N LEU A 253 -10.05 -30.38 -3.03
CA LEU A 253 -10.58 -30.39 -4.39
C LEU A 253 -9.76 -31.31 -5.30
N PRO A 254 -10.29 -31.73 -6.45
CA PRO A 254 -9.51 -32.43 -7.44
C PRO A 254 -8.28 -31.59 -7.88
N PRO A 255 -7.20 -32.20 -8.33
CA PRO A 255 -6.04 -31.47 -8.81
C PRO A 255 -6.38 -30.63 -10.06
N PHE A 256 -5.92 -29.40 -10.09
CA PHE A 256 -6.05 -28.48 -11.22
C PHE A 256 -4.69 -28.22 -11.87
N ALA A 257 -4.68 -27.81 -13.13
CA ALA A 257 -3.45 -27.34 -13.78
C ALA A 257 -2.99 -26.04 -13.12
N ALA A 258 -1.68 -25.85 -12.98
CA ALA A 258 -1.12 -24.72 -12.24
C ALA A 258 -1.54 -23.35 -12.83
N GLN A 259 -1.62 -23.23 -14.15
CA GLN A 259 -2.11 -22.03 -14.83
C GLN A 259 -3.60 -21.75 -14.58
N ASP A 260 -4.42 -22.81 -14.36
CA ASP A 260 -5.84 -22.66 -14.10
C ASP A 260 -6.07 -22.15 -12.66
N VAL A 261 -5.22 -22.58 -11.72
CA VAL A 261 -5.18 -21.98 -10.38
C VAL A 261 -4.81 -20.51 -10.46
N GLN A 262 -3.77 -20.13 -11.22
CA GLN A 262 -3.37 -18.74 -11.42
C GLN A 262 -4.50 -17.89 -12.02
N ALA A 263 -5.18 -18.41 -13.04
CA ALA A 263 -6.35 -17.75 -13.64
C ALA A 263 -7.49 -17.55 -12.63
N THR A 264 -7.73 -18.55 -11.79
CA THR A 264 -8.77 -18.50 -10.75
C THR A 264 -8.42 -17.50 -9.64
N LEU A 265 -7.14 -17.38 -9.27
CA LEU A 265 -6.67 -16.38 -8.30
C LEU A 265 -6.81 -14.95 -8.84
N LEU A 266 -6.50 -14.72 -10.13
CA LEU A 266 -6.74 -13.42 -10.76
C LEU A 266 -8.23 -13.07 -10.78
N GLU A 267 -9.10 -14.03 -11.10
CA GLU A 267 -10.54 -13.85 -11.05
C GLU A 267 -11.04 -13.55 -9.63
N LEU A 268 -10.52 -14.25 -8.61
CA LEU A 268 -10.81 -13.97 -7.20
C LEU A 268 -10.50 -12.51 -6.88
N THR A 269 -9.29 -12.04 -7.20
CA THR A 269 -8.88 -10.64 -6.98
C THR A 269 -9.82 -9.67 -7.69
N ALA A 270 -10.13 -9.91 -8.96
CA ALA A 270 -11.02 -9.02 -9.72
C ALA A 270 -12.44 -8.98 -9.15
N LEU A 271 -13.03 -10.13 -8.83
CA LEU A 271 -14.40 -10.21 -8.30
C LEU A 271 -14.52 -9.58 -6.92
N THR A 272 -13.58 -9.81 -6.02
CA THR A 272 -13.64 -9.24 -4.66
C THR A 272 -13.50 -7.72 -4.67
N ILE A 273 -12.71 -7.16 -5.58
CA ILE A 273 -12.61 -5.72 -5.82
C ILE A 273 -13.94 -5.17 -6.34
N VAL A 274 -14.48 -5.78 -7.39
CA VAL A 274 -15.71 -5.32 -8.05
C VAL A 274 -16.90 -5.39 -7.10
N GLU A 275 -17.06 -6.49 -6.37
CA GLU A 275 -18.14 -6.69 -5.41
C GLU A 275 -18.06 -5.67 -4.25
N SER A 276 -16.84 -5.40 -3.77
CA SER A 276 -16.57 -4.39 -2.77
C SER A 276 -16.95 -2.99 -3.27
N LEU A 277 -16.55 -2.62 -4.49
CA LEU A 277 -16.84 -1.33 -5.10
C LEU A 277 -18.33 -1.15 -5.35
N GLN A 278 -18.99 -2.13 -5.98
CA GLN A 278 -20.41 -2.06 -6.30
C GLN A 278 -21.29 -2.04 -5.06
N THR A 279 -20.88 -2.70 -3.98
CA THR A 279 -21.59 -2.68 -2.71
C THR A 279 -21.48 -1.31 -2.02
N ALA A 280 -20.29 -0.71 -2.03
CA ALA A 280 -20.02 0.51 -1.28
C ALA A 280 -20.32 1.79 -2.07
N GLN A 281 -20.08 1.80 -3.37
CA GLN A 281 -20.28 2.96 -4.26
C GLN A 281 -20.75 2.50 -5.67
N PRO A 282 -22.01 2.04 -5.82
CA PRO A 282 -22.51 1.46 -7.08
C PRO A 282 -22.52 2.43 -8.26
N GLN A 283 -22.46 3.74 -7.99
CA GLN A 283 -22.46 4.80 -9.02
C GLN A 283 -21.04 5.33 -9.29
N THR A 284 -20.01 4.52 -9.13
CA THR A 284 -18.64 4.91 -9.45
C THR A 284 -18.48 5.15 -10.95
N GLU A 285 -18.11 6.36 -11.32
CA GLU A 285 -17.88 6.77 -12.71
C GLU A 285 -16.45 6.44 -13.16
N THR A 286 -15.48 6.58 -12.25
CA THR A 286 -14.06 6.36 -12.54
C THR A 286 -13.41 5.52 -11.44
N LEU A 287 -12.72 4.46 -11.85
CA LEU A 287 -11.84 3.65 -11.00
C LEU A 287 -10.38 3.87 -11.44
N LEU A 288 -9.61 4.57 -10.59
CA LEU A 288 -8.18 4.79 -10.79
C LEU A 288 -7.40 3.69 -10.08
N VAL A 289 -6.56 2.96 -10.81
CA VAL A 289 -5.79 1.85 -10.26
C VAL A 289 -4.34 2.26 -10.07
N CYS A 290 -3.77 1.98 -8.90
CA CYS A 290 -2.36 2.17 -8.55
C CYS A 290 -1.77 0.91 -7.89
N GLY A 291 -0.47 0.95 -7.58
CA GLY A 291 0.31 -0.19 -7.13
C GLY A 291 0.66 -1.16 -8.27
N GLY A 292 1.43 -2.20 -7.97
CA GLY A 292 1.95 -3.14 -8.98
C GLY A 292 0.88 -3.82 -9.83
N GLY A 293 -0.34 -3.99 -9.30
CA GLY A 293 -1.48 -4.55 -10.06
C GLY A 293 -1.95 -3.68 -11.23
N ALA A 294 -1.63 -2.37 -11.24
CA ALA A 294 -1.93 -1.49 -12.36
C ALA A 294 -1.16 -1.87 -13.65
N HIS A 295 -0.06 -2.60 -13.52
CA HIS A 295 0.73 -3.13 -14.64
C HIS A 295 0.24 -4.49 -15.14
N ASN A 296 -0.65 -5.16 -14.39
CA ASN A 296 -1.23 -6.43 -14.81
C ASN A 296 -2.35 -6.20 -15.83
N ALA A 297 -2.01 -6.24 -17.13
CA ALA A 297 -2.94 -5.96 -18.22
C ALA A 297 -4.17 -6.88 -18.22
N THR A 298 -4.00 -8.14 -17.82
CA THR A 298 -5.09 -9.12 -17.70
C THR A 298 -6.05 -8.73 -16.60
N LEU A 299 -5.55 -8.32 -15.43
CA LEU A 299 -6.39 -7.82 -14.32
C LEU A 299 -7.12 -6.54 -14.71
N MET A 300 -6.43 -5.56 -15.33
CA MET A 300 -7.02 -4.30 -15.77
C MET A 300 -8.15 -4.53 -16.80
N SER A 301 -7.92 -5.42 -17.75
CA SER A 301 -8.94 -5.83 -18.74
C SER A 301 -10.13 -6.50 -18.06
N ARG A 302 -9.88 -7.38 -17.07
CA ARG A 302 -10.93 -8.07 -16.35
C ARG A 302 -11.79 -7.13 -15.51
N LEU A 303 -11.17 -6.18 -14.80
CA LEU A 303 -11.88 -5.14 -14.06
C LEU A 303 -12.77 -4.30 -14.98
N SER A 304 -12.24 -3.89 -16.14
CA SER A 304 -13.01 -3.13 -17.13
C SER A 304 -14.21 -3.93 -17.66
N ALA A 305 -14.04 -5.22 -17.90
CA ALA A 305 -15.13 -6.09 -18.37
C ALA A 305 -16.23 -6.28 -17.31
N LEU A 306 -15.86 -6.34 -16.04
CA LEU A 306 -16.80 -6.51 -14.91
C LEU A 306 -17.49 -5.20 -14.51
N LEU A 307 -16.93 -4.04 -14.90
CA LEU A 307 -17.41 -2.69 -14.57
C LEU A 307 -17.75 -1.89 -15.86
N PRO A 308 -18.69 -2.32 -16.70
CA PRO A 308 -18.92 -1.70 -18.01
C PRO A 308 -19.42 -0.26 -17.95
N ALA A 309 -19.98 0.19 -16.83
CA ALA A 309 -20.42 1.56 -16.60
C ALA A 309 -19.36 2.46 -15.92
N THR A 310 -18.20 1.91 -15.55
CA THR A 310 -17.13 2.61 -14.85
C THR A 310 -15.90 2.71 -15.75
N GLN A 311 -15.33 3.91 -15.88
CA GLN A 311 -14.05 4.07 -16.56
C GLN A 311 -12.92 3.55 -15.69
N VAL A 312 -12.35 2.40 -16.02
CA VAL A 312 -11.18 1.81 -15.33
C VAL A 312 -9.91 2.27 -16.03
N SER A 313 -9.00 2.88 -15.27
CA SER A 313 -7.70 3.34 -15.80
C SER A 313 -6.63 3.37 -14.70
N SER A 314 -5.36 3.41 -15.09
CA SER A 314 -4.26 3.65 -14.15
C SER A 314 -4.24 5.12 -13.71
N THR A 315 -3.73 5.40 -12.51
CA THR A 315 -3.44 6.77 -12.01
C THR A 315 -2.51 7.55 -12.94
N ALA A 316 -1.73 6.88 -13.79
CA ALA A 316 -0.91 7.50 -14.82
C ALA A 316 -1.72 8.39 -15.77
N THR A 317 -3.00 8.09 -16.04
CA THR A 317 -3.89 8.93 -16.85
C THR A 317 -4.18 10.29 -16.21
N CYS A 318 -3.96 10.40 -14.91
CA CYS A 318 -4.07 11.64 -14.15
C CYS A 318 -2.69 12.31 -13.90
N GLY A 319 -1.63 11.82 -14.54
CA GLY A 319 -0.26 12.32 -14.36
C GLY A 319 0.43 11.81 -13.09
N VAL A 320 -0.10 10.77 -12.46
CA VAL A 320 0.47 10.16 -11.25
C VAL A 320 0.83 8.71 -11.55
N ASP A 321 2.12 8.43 -11.56
CA ASP A 321 2.63 7.09 -11.78
C ASP A 321 2.14 6.14 -10.67
N PRO A 322 1.56 4.98 -11.02
CA PRO A 322 0.91 4.07 -10.07
C PRO A 322 1.85 3.49 -9.01
N ASP A 323 3.13 3.38 -9.27
CA ASP A 323 4.10 2.78 -8.34
C ASP A 323 4.50 3.75 -7.21
N TRP A 324 4.32 5.06 -7.39
CA TRP A 324 4.83 6.06 -6.46
C TRP A 324 3.77 6.72 -5.58
N VAL A 325 2.51 6.33 -5.71
CA VAL A 325 1.38 6.92 -4.97
C VAL A 325 1.57 6.84 -3.46
N GLU A 326 2.05 5.70 -2.95
CA GLU A 326 2.27 5.53 -1.50
C GLU A 326 3.45 6.37 -1.00
N ALA A 327 4.57 6.40 -1.71
CA ALA A 327 5.71 7.25 -1.34
C ALA A 327 5.32 8.74 -1.37
N MET A 328 4.56 9.18 -2.38
CA MET A 328 4.00 10.53 -2.43
C MET A 328 3.09 10.83 -1.24
N ALA A 329 2.30 9.85 -0.78
CA ALA A 329 1.43 10.00 0.38
C ALA A 329 2.23 10.31 1.65
N PHE A 330 3.39 9.68 1.86
CA PHE A 330 4.23 9.97 3.03
C PHE A 330 4.92 11.33 2.94
N ALA A 331 5.28 11.81 1.76
CA ALA A 331 5.72 13.19 1.57
C ALA A 331 4.61 14.19 1.92
N TRP A 332 3.38 13.94 1.49
CA TRP A 332 2.21 14.76 1.82
C TRP A 332 1.87 14.71 3.32
N LEU A 333 1.95 13.55 3.96
CA LEU A 333 1.74 13.41 5.40
C LEU A 333 2.77 14.22 6.21
N ALA A 334 4.02 14.28 5.76
CA ALA A 334 5.03 15.13 6.38
C ALA A 334 4.68 16.63 6.22
N HIS A 335 4.23 17.04 5.04
CA HIS A 335 3.71 18.39 4.82
C HIS A 335 2.55 18.67 5.79
N CYS A 336 1.55 17.82 5.86
CA CYS A 336 0.41 17.99 6.76
C CYS A 336 0.84 18.10 8.24
N CYS A 337 1.82 17.30 8.66
CA CYS A 337 2.33 17.35 10.03
C CYS A 337 2.96 18.72 10.35
N LEU A 338 3.83 19.22 9.47
CA LEU A 338 4.49 20.51 9.66
C LEU A 338 3.55 21.71 9.60
N GLU A 339 2.49 21.63 8.80
CA GLU A 339 1.48 22.68 8.65
C GLU A 339 0.32 22.55 9.66
N GLY A 340 0.35 21.54 10.55
CA GLY A 340 -0.73 21.31 11.53
C GLY A 340 -2.05 20.85 10.92
N ILE A 341 -2.03 20.28 9.72
CA ILE A 341 -3.21 19.78 9.00
C ILE A 341 -3.53 18.36 9.44
N ALA A 342 -4.79 18.13 9.81
CA ALA A 342 -5.25 16.78 10.15
C ALA A 342 -5.28 15.87 8.91
N ALA A 343 -4.56 14.75 8.98
CA ALA A 343 -4.35 13.87 7.84
C ALA A 343 -4.93 12.45 8.01
N ASN A 344 -5.53 12.12 9.17
CA ASN A 344 -6.36 10.92 9.26
C ASN A 344 -7.78 11.20 8.76
N ARG A 345 -8.51 10.13 8.49
CA ARG A 345 -9.95 10.18 8.16
C ARG A 345 -10.71 9.23 9.09
N PRO A 346 -11.46 9.75 10.08
CA PRO A 346 -12.26 8.92 10.99
C PRO A 346 -13.24 8.00 10.28
N SER A 347 -13.76 8.40 9.14
CA SER A 347 -14.62 7.59 8.27
C SER A 347 -13.92 6.36 7.69
N VAL A 348 -12.59 6.35 7.68
CA VAL A 348 -11.75 5.25 7.19
C VAL A 348 -11.20 4.42 8.35
N THR A 349 -10.57 5.08 9.34
CA THR A 349 -9.84 4.41 10.40
C THR A 349 -10.68 4.13 11.65
N GLY A 350 -11.84 4.76 11.80
CA GLY A 350 -12.67 4.67 13.00
C GLY A 350 -12.15 5.49 14.19
N ALA A 351 -11.17 6.35 14.02
CA ALA A 351 -10.66 7.22 15.08
C ALA A 351 -11.74 8.18 15.62
N ARG A 352 -11.64 8.56 16.90
CA ARG A 352 -12.60 9.48 17.57
C ARG A 352 -12.58 10.93 17.06
N GLY A 353 -11.87 11.23 16.00
CA GLY A 353 -11.82 12.55 15.40
C GLY A 353 -10.54 12.79 14.58
N LEU A 354 -10.47 13.95 13.96
CA LEU A 354 -9.34 14.36 13.13
C LEU A 354 -8.07 14.54 13.98
N ARG A 355 -6.92 14.12 13.44
CA ARG A 355 -5.60 14.23 14.09
C ARG A 355 -4.54 14.65 13.07
N VAL A 356 -3.64 15.51 13.53
CA VAL A 356 -2.35 15.71 12.88
C VAL A 356 -1.52 14.46 13.16
N LEU A 357 -1.01 13.83 12.14
CA LEU A 357 -0.27 12.58 12.23
C LEU A 357 1.24 12.84 12.14
N GLY A 358 2.02 12.03 12.81
CA GLY A 358 3.47 12.07 12.77
C GLY A 358 4.12 12.75 13.97
N ALA A 359 5.41 12.47 14.15
CA ALA A 359 6.33 13.11 15.10
C ALA A 359 7.49 13.71 14.32
N ILE A 360 7.96 14.89 14.74
CA ILE A 360 8.99 15.68 14.03
C ILE A 360 10.33 15.49 14.70
N TYR A 361 11.36 15.18 13.91
CA TYR A 361 12.77 15.10 14.28
C TYR A 361 13.51 16.19 13.49
N PRO A 362 13.78 17.36 14.11
CA PRO A 362 14.38 18.49 13.40
C PRO A 362 15.86 18.24 13.09
N ALA A 363 16.33 18.74 11.92
CA ALA A 363 17.73 18.77 11.54
C ALA A 363 18.48 19.90 12.22
#